data_e68c15b340c4d40e22d112f62014d288
#
_entry.id   e68c15b340c4d40e22d112f62014d288
#
_cell.length_a   1.000
_cell.length_b   1.000
_cell.length_c   1.000
_cell.angle_alpha   90.00
_cell.angle_beta   90.00
_cell.angle_gamma   90.00
#
_symmetry.space_group_name_H-M   'P 1'
#
loop_
_entity.id
_entity.type
_entity.pdbx_description
1 polymer ?
#
loop_
_entity_poly.entity_id
_entity_poly.type
_entity_poly.pdbx_seq_one_letter_code
_entity_poly.pdbx_strand_id
1 'polypeptide(L)'
;MQHRRPRLSKKAKTLLASSVALAAAASVTIAQAGEDSKKCGAFDTVPMGKYYVNNNLWGQDDGTGTQCVWDTSRSGDTIGWGTSYTWSSKAGKENNVKSYASTVLGWHWGWKADKAATELPIRVGDRKPVKTSWNFSVSSGPGTMNVAYDLWLHAKNNADWQDQPTDEIMVWLNRQGGAGPLGTKYGSVSLDGAMWDIYQGDIGWKVYSFVRRTNTTNASLDLNDFTQALVRRKLLSNDKYLSGIESGSEVFRGSGRLDTKSYSVDIG
;
A
#
# COMPACT_ATOMS: atom_id res chain seq x y z
N MET A 1 95.39 -10.71 21.04
CA MET A 1 95.19 -10.42 22.50
C MET A 1 93.74 -10.06 22.62
N GLN A 2 93.00 -10.98 23.19
CA GLN A 2 92.23 -10.85 24.45
C GLN A 2 91.19 -9.68 24.41
N HIS A 3 89.99 -9.83 24.72
CA HIS A 3 89.12 -10.69 25.44
C HIS A 3 87.67 -10.13 25.43
N ARG A 4 86.77 -11.04 25.34
CA ARG A 4 85.56 -11.25 26.15
C ARG A 4 84.35 -10.33 25.96
N ARG A 5 83.34 -10.94 25.45
CA ARG A 5 81.89 -11.18 25.89
C ARG A 5 81.44 -10.44 27.21
N PRO A 6 80.18 -10.39 27.52
CA PRO A 6 78.92 -10.81 26.85
C PRO A 6 77.67 -9.96 27.19
N ARG A 7 76.51 -10.38 26.60
CA ARG A 7 75.13 -10.42 27.11
C ARG A 7 74.43 -9.08 27.39
N LEU A 8 73.25 -8.88 26.92
CA LEU A 8 71.97 -9.53 27.38
C LEU A 8 70.81 -9.13 26.45
N SER A 9 69.98 -10.16 26.17
CA SER A 9 68.73 -10.07 25.52
C SER A 9 67.73 -9.23 26.30
N LYS A 10 66.96 -8.35 25.64
CA LYS A 10 65.65 -7.91 26.11
C LYS A 10 64.62 -8.31 25.10
N LYS A 11 63.85 -9.32 25.47
CA LYS A 11 62.62 -9.71 24.79
C LYS A 11 61.63 -8.56 24.82
N ALA A 12 61.35 -7.95 23.67
CA ALA A 12 60.23 -7.05 23.50
C ALA A 12 58.94 -7.95 23.47
N LYS A 13 58.13 -7.87 24.48
CA LYS A 13 56.80 -8.44 24.51
C LYS A 13 55.88 -7.55 23.70
N THR A 14 55.55 -8.01 22.49
CA THR A 14 54.52 -7.36 21.68
C THR A 14 53.19 -7.77 22.34
N LEU A 15 52.51 -6.84 22.95
CA LEU A 15 51.12 -6.95 23.34
C LEU A 15 50.27 -6.79 22.09
N LEU A 16 49.70 -7.89 21.60
CA LEU A 16 48.56 -7.80 20.66
C LEU A 16 47.33 -7.34 21.45
N ALA A 17 46.93 -6.12 21.24
CA ALA A 17 45.62 -5.64 21.65
C ALA A 17 44.59 -6.19 20.68
N SER A 18 43.89 -7.25 21.04
CA SER A 18 42.72 -7.74 20.32
C SER A 18 41.56 -6.80 20.57
N SER A 19 41.27 -5.91 19.63
CA SER A 19 40.04 -5.12 19.61
C SER A 19 38.88 -6.05 19.23
N VAL A 20 38.12 -6.50 20.21
CA VAL A 20 36.82 -7.13 20.01
C VAL A 20 35.86 -6.03 19.61
N ALA A 21 35.56 -5.93 18.32
CA ALA A 21 34.44 -5.13 17.84
C ALA A 21 33.16 -5.83 18.27
N LEU A 22 32.49 -5.32 19.29
CA LEU A 22 31.10 -5.70 19.58
C LEU A 22 30.23 -5.15 18.43
N ALA A 23 29.85 -6.01 17.49
CA ALA A 23 28.75 -5.72 16.61
C ALA A 23 27.47 -5.79 17.46
N ALA A 24 26.92 -4.62 17.79
CA ALA A 24 25.57 -4.53 18.33
C ALA A 24 24.59 -4.97 17.23
N ALA A 25 24.19 -6.25 17.24
CA ALA A 25 23.05 -6.71 16.47
C ALA A 25 21.81 -6.04 17.07
N ALA A 26 21.30 -5.01 16.41
CA ALA A 26 19.97 -4.51 16.70
C ALA A 26 18.99 -5.64 16.42
N SER A 27 18.52 -6.31 17.46
CA SER A 27 17.43 -7.27 17.37
C SER A 27 16.18 -6.50 16.99
N VAL A 28 15.79 -6.59 15.71
CA VAL A 28 14.47 -6.16 15.25
C VAL A 28 13.48 -7.14 15.88
N THR A 29 12.83 -6.75 16.94
CA THR A 29 11.67 -7.45 17.47
C THR A 29 10.54 -7.30 16.46
N ILE A 30 10.35 -8.30 15.62
CA ILE A 30 9.16 -8.47 14.82
C ILE A 30 8.06 -8.85 15.82
N ALA A 31 7.24 -7.89 16.21
CA ALA A 31 6.01 -8.17 16.92
C ALA A 31 5.10 -8.92 15.93
N GLN A 32 5.05 -10.24 16.04
CA GLN A 32 4.12 -11.08 15.31
C GLN A 32 2.79 -11.02 16.05
N ALA A 33 1.92 -10.05 15.68
CA ALA A 33 0.54 -10.07 16.13
C ALA A 33 -0.15 -11.22 15.38
N GLY A 34 -0.63 -12.18 16.14
CA GLY A 34 -1.31 -13.35 15.60
C GLY A 34 -2.73 -13.01 15.13
N GLU A 35 -3.37 -13.95 14.45
CA GLU A 35 -4.78 -13.89 14.03
C GLU A 35 -5.78 -13.64 15.20
N ASP A 36 -5.31 -13.68 16.44
CA ASP A 36 -6.10 -13.45 17.65
C ASP A 36 -6.54 -11.99 17.84
N SER A 37 -5.97 -11.04 17.09
CA SER A 37 -6.31 -9.60 17.15
C SER A 37 -7.19 -9.12 15.99
N LYS A 38 -7.93 -10.02 15.32
CA LYS A 38 -8.77 -9.66 14.17
C LYS A 38 -9.80 -8.59 14.53
N LYS A 39 -9.89 -7.59 13.67
CA LYS A 39 -10.90 -6.54 13.69
C LYS A 39 -11.91 -6.81 12.57
N CYS A 40 -13.17 -7.07 12.94
CA CYS A 40 -14.21 -7.53 12.02
C CYS A 40 -15.41 -6.58 11.95
N GLY A 41 -15.48 -5.55 12.78
CA GLY A 41 -16.51 -4.53 12.70
C GLY A 41 -16.34 -3.66 11.45
N ALA A 42 -17.46 -3.12 10.96
CA ALA A 42 -17.42 -2.18 9.85
C ALA A 42 -16.58 -0.95 10.23
N PHE A 43 -15.62 -0.61 9.39
CA PHE A 43 -14.66 0.50 9.57
C PHE A 43 -13.74 0.38 10.79
N ASP A 44 -13.64 -0.81 11.40
CA ASP A 44 -12.60 -1.08 12.39
C ASP A 44 -11.21 -0.79 11.82
N THR A 45 -10.30 -0.27 12.65
CA THR A 45 -8.95 0.08 12.25
C THR A 45 -7.89 -0.60 13.10
N VAL A 46 -6.73 -0.87 12.48
CA VAL A 46 -5.50 -1.34 13.12
C VAL A 46 -4.40 -0.33 12.84
N PRO A 47 -3.92 0.44 13.84
CA PRO A 47 -2.84 1.40 13.64
C PRO A 47 -1.50 0.71 13.31
N MET A 48 -0.80 1.21 12.28
CA MET A 48 0.47 0.64 11.81
C MET A 48 1.49 1.74 11.45
N GLY A 49 1.89 2.54 12.43
CA GLY A 49 2.82 3.66 12.23
C GLY A 49 2.19 4.84 11.55
N LYS A 50 2.72 5.28 10.41
CA LYS A 50 2.12 6.33 9.60
C LYS A 50 0.87 5.87 8.84
N TYR A 51 0.60 4.56 8.85
CA TYR A 51 -0.58 3.95 8.24
C TYR A 51 -1.59 3.50 9.29
N TYR A 52 -2.77 3.17 8.82
CA TYR A 52 -3.69 2.27 9.50
C TYR A 52 -4.31 1.31 8.49
N VAL A 53 -4.66 0.11 8.95
CA VAL A 53 -5.44 -0.85 8.14
C VAL A 53 -6.91 -0.65 8.50
N ASN A 54 -7.76 -0.51 7.49
CA ASN A 54 -9.20 -0.28 7.64
C ASN A 54 -9.99 -1.48 7.13
N ASN A 55 -10.90 -2.00 7.96
CA ASN A 55 -11.92 -2.96 7.54
C ASN A 55 -13.09 -2.23 6.89
N ASN A 56 -12.84 -1.62 5.73
CA ASN A 56 -13.81 -0.80 5.02
C ASN A 56 -14.92 -1.66 4.38
N LEU A 57 -16.10 -1.68 4.99
CA LEU A 57 -17.28 -2.42 4.55
C LEU A 57 -18.35 -1.49 3.92
N TRP A 58 -17.93 -0.47 3.17
CA TRP A 58 -18.83 0.58 2.66
C TRP A 58 -20.01 0.07 1.83
N GLY A 59 -19.83 -1.03 1.10
CA GLY A 59 -20.84 -1.64 0.23
C GLY A 59 -21.52 -2.87 0.80
N GLN A 60 -21.38 -3.16 2.11
CA GLN A 60 -21.91 -4.37 2.75
C GLN A 60 -23.42 -4.55 2.59
N ASP A 61 -24.18 -3.47 2.44
CA ASP A 61 -25.63 -3.53 2.26
C ASP A 61 -26.08 -4.19 0.95
N ASP A 62 -25.17 -4.31 -0.03
CA ASP A 62 -25.40 -4.99 -1.30
C ASP A 62 -25.13 -6.52 -1.23
N GLY A 63 -24.79 -7.03 -0.06
CA GLY A 63 -24.47 -8.43 0.17
C GLY A 63 -24.83 -8.93 1.55
N THR A 64 -24.39 -10.16 1.84
CA THR A 64 -24.37 -10.77 3.18
C THR A 64 -23.03 -11.46 3.34
N GLY A 65 -22.34 -11.21 4.45
CA GLY A 65 -21.03 -11.78 4.64
C GLY A 65 -20.30 -11.21 5.84
N THR A 66 -19.01 -11.52 5.89
CA THR A 66 -18.10 -11.07 6.95
C THR A 66 -16.73 -10.77 6.34
N GLN A 67 -16.01 -9.82 6.95
CA GLN A 67 -14.64 -9.53 6.64
C GLN A 67 -13.92 -9.10 7.90
N CYS A 68 -12.65 -9.48 8.00
CA CYS A 68 -11.79 -9.08 9.12
C CYS A 68 -10.43 -8.64 8.59
N VAL A 69 -9.78 -7.75 9.33
CA VAL A 69 -8.40 -7.32 9.09
C VAL A 69 -7.54 -7.55 10.33
N TRP A 70 -6.23 -7.69 10.15
CA TRP A 70 -5.24 -7.82 11.22
C TRP A 70 -3.85 -7.38 10.77
N ASP A 71 -3.01 -6.99 11.70
CA ASP A 71 -1.59 -6.76 11.49
C ASP A 71 -0.79 -8.06 11.56
N THR A 72 0.34 -8.12 10.86
CA THR A 72 1.25 -9.28 10.90
C THR A 72 2.68 -8.88 11.23
N SER A 73 3.14 -7.75 10.76
CA SER A 73 4.51 -7.29 11.01
C SER A 73 4.66 -5.79 10.79
N ARG A 74 5.67 -5.19 11.46
CA ARG A 74 6.09 -3.82 11.21
C ARG A 74 7.59 -3.66 11.45
N SER A 75 8.27 -3.01 10.49
CA SER A 75 9.67 -2.61 10.61
C SER A 75 9.82 -1.21 9.99
N GLY A 76 9.93 -0.19 10.85
CA GLY A 76 9.87 1.21 10.41
C GLY A 76 8.55 1.50 9.69
N ASP A 77 8.66 1.95 8.44
CA ASP A 77 7.53 2.25 7.56
C ASP A 77 7.15 1.08 6.62
N THR A 78 7.76 -0.08 6.78
CA THR A 78 7.35 -1.30 6.09
C THR A 78 6.43 -2.10 7.01
N ILE A 79 5.24 -2.46 6.49
CA ILE A 79 4.21 -3.16 7.24
C ILE A 79 3.76 -4.43 6.52
N GLY A 80 3.27 -5.39 7.31
CA GLY A 80 2.56 -6.57 6.83
C GLY A 80 1.20 -6.65 7.51
N TRP A 81 0.17 -7.07 6.77
CA TRP A 81 -1.20 -7.17 7.26
C TRP A 81 -2.00 -8.17 6.44
N GLY A 82 -3.15 -8.56 6.92
CA GLY A 82 -4.01 -9.47 6.22
C GLY A 82 -5.49 -9.10 6.29
N THR A 83 -6.26 -9.61 5.33
CA THR A 83 -7.72 -9.61 5.37
C THR A 83 -8.26 -10.95 4.90
N SER A 84 -9.36 -11.38 5.50
CA SER A 84 -10.13 -12.53 5.03
C SER A 84 -11.59 -12.13 4.92
N TYR A 85 -12.27 -12.65 3.91
CA TYR A 85 -13.63 -12.28 3.61
C TYR A 85 -14.47 -13.45 3.14
N THR A 86 -15.77 -13.34 3.34
CA THR A 86 -16.81 -14.19 2.73
C THR A 86 -18.00 -13.31 2.43
N TRP A 87 -18.32 -13.14 1.12
CA TRP A 87 -19.43 -12.29 0.68
C TRP A 87 -20.30 -13.02 -0.34
N SER A 88 -21.59 -13.04 -0.12
CA SER A 88 -22.62 -13.32 -1.14
C SER A 88 -23.26 -12.01 -1.58
N SER A 89 -23.67 -11.93 -2.85
CA SER A 89 -24.37 -10.75 -3.36
C SER A 89 -25.88 -10.90 -3.21
N LYS A 90 -26.56 -9.80 -2.92
CA LYS A 90 -28.00 -9.68 -3.15
C LYS A 90 -28.29 -9.73 -4.65
N ALA A 91 -29.48 -10.14 -5.04
CA ALA A 91 -29.90 -10.24 -6.44
C ALA A 91 -29.74 -8.88 -7.16
N GLY A 92 -29.11 -8.88 -8.31
CA GLY A 92 -28.83 -7.69 -9.12
C GLY A 92 -27.69 -6.82 -8.61
N LYS A 93 -26.95 -7.28 -7.56
CA LYS A 93 -25.82 -6.57 -6.95
C LYS A 93 -24.48 -7.31 -7.11
N GLU A 94 -24.42 -8.27 -8.03
CA GLU A 94 -23.26 -9.15 -8.22
C GLU A 94 -21.97 -8.39 -8.61
N ASN A 95 -22.14 -7.25 -9.30
CA ASN A 95 -21.07 -6.40 -9.76
C ASN A 95 -20.78 -5.20 -8.84
N ASN A 96 -21.48 -5.08 -7.71
CA ASN A 96 -21.22 -4.03 -6.74
C ASN A 96 -20.15 -4.49 -5.75
N VAL A 97 -19.23 -3.60 -5.41
CA VAL A 97 -18.23 -3.81 -4.36
C VAL A 97 -18.94 -3.89 -3.00
N LYS A 98 -18.56 -4.88 -2.19
CA LYS A 98 -19.07 -5.06 -0.82
C LYS A 98 -18.14 -4.43 0.22
N SER A 99 -16.84 -4.44 -0.09
CA SER A 99 -15.82 -4.02 0.86
C SER A 99 -14.52 -3.68 0.13
N TYR A 100 -13.71 -2.84 0.78
CA TYR A 100 -12.35 -2.53 0.37
C TYR A 100 -11.46 -2.47 1.61
N ALA A 101 -11.07 -3.64 2.15
CA ALA A 101 -10.06 -3.66 3.20
C ALA A 101 -8.74 -3.14 2.64
N SER A 102 -8.18 -2.11 3.27
CA SER A 102 -7.01 -1.40 2.77
C SER A 102 -6.08 -0.91 3.88
N THR A 103 -4.82 -0.75 3.53
CA THR A 103 -3.91 0.15 4.24
C THR A 103 -4.17 1.57 3.78
N VAL A 104 -4.24 2.52 4.69
CA VAL A 104 -4.49 3.93 4.40
C VAL A 104 -3.31 4.78 4.84
N LEU A 105 -2.87 5.68 3.98
CA LEU A 105 -1.92 6.76 4.24
C LEU A 105 -2.58 8.10 3.88
N GLY A 106 -2.71 9.00 4.85
CA GLY A 106 -3.30 10.31 4.63
C GLY A 106 -4.81 10.34 4.73
N TRP A 107 -5.46 11.04 3.80
CA TRP A 107 -6.90 11.25 3.79
C TRP A 107 -7.68 9.99 3.43
N HIS A 108 -8.76 9.77 4.14
CA HIS A 108 -9.82 8.81 3.83
C HIS A 108 -11.15 9.33 4.39
N TRP A 109 -12.29 8.90 3.84
CA TRP A 109 -13.60 9.21 4.36
C TRP A 109 -13.69 8.91 5.86
N GLY A 110 -14.10 9.91 6.65
CA GLY A 110 -14.21 9.78 8.11
C GLY A 110 -12.88 9.89 8.88
N TRP A 111 -11.75 10.06 8.20
CA TRP A 111 -10.43 10.16 8.83
C TRP A 111 -9.48 11.08 8.06
N LYS A 112 -8.68 11.86 8.80
CA LYS A 112 -7.62 12.69 8.25
C LYS A 112 -6.38 12.58 9.13
N ALA A 113 -5.31 12.04 8.58
CA ALA A 113 -4.03 12.00 9.27
C ALA A 113 -3.35 13.38 9.28
N ASP A 114 -2.50 13.63 10.27
CA ASP A 114 -1.64 14.79 10.32
C ASP A 114 -0.67 14.80 9.12
N LYS A 115 -0.54 15.96 8.45
CA LYS A 115 0.37 16.12 7.32
C LYS A 115 1.83 15.80 7.70
N ALA A 116 2.26 16.16 8.90
CA ALA A 116 3.61 15.90 9.38
C ALA A 116 3.93 14.40 9.48
N ALA A 117 2.91 13.56 9.73
CA ALA A 117 3.06 12.12 9.80
C ALA A 117 3.06 11.43 8.44
N THR A 118 2.41 12.02 7.42
CA THR A 118 2.14 11.35 6.13
C THR A 118 2.76 12.03 4.93
N GLU A 119 3.25 13.27 5.06
CA GLU A 119 3.73 14.14 3.96
C GLU A 119 2.65 14.50 2.93
N LEU A 120 1.42 14.05 3.13
CA LEU A 120 0.26 14.39 2.32
C LEU A 120 -0.53 15.56 2.91
N PRO A 121 -1.23 16.35 2.08
CA PRO A 121 -1.35 16.25 0.63
C PRO A 121 -0.16 16.87 -0.12
N ILE A 122 0.10 16.35 -1.33
CA ILE A 122 1.08 16.90 -2.27
C ILE A 122 0.39 17.38 -3.54
N ARG A 123 0.87 18.48 -4.14
CA ARG A 123 0.31 19.00 -5.39
C ARG A 123 0.78 18.14 -6.57
N VAL A 124 -0.13 17.77 -7.46
CA VAL A 124 0.18 16.96 -8.65
C VAL A 124 1.23 17.65 -9.55
N GLY A 125 1.17 18.98 -9.65
CA GLY A 125 2.12 19.78 -10.43
C GLY A 125 3.55 19.80 -9.87
N ASP A 126 3.75 19.48 -8.61
CA ASP A 126 5.09 19.40 -7.99
C ASP A 126 5.86 18.14 -8.42
N ARG A 127 5.16 17.17 -8.99
CA ARG A 127 5.72 15.92 -9.55
C ARG A 127 6.63 15.17 -8.60
N LYS A 128 6.34 15.26 -7.30
CA LYS A 128 7.08 14.49 -6.29
C LYS A 128 6.96 12.99 -6.57
N PRO A 129 8.05 12.23 -6.51
CA PRO A 129 7.97 10.78 -6.60
C PRO A 129 7.18 10.22 -5.41
N VAL A 130 6.32 9.25 -5.68
CA VAL A 130 5.55 8.48 -4.69
C VAL A 130 5.88 7.01 -4.89
N LYS A 131 7.01 6.61 -4.35
CA LYS A 131 7.53 5.26 -4.53
C LYS A 131 6.85 4.29 -3.60
N THR A 132 6.41 3.16 -4.14
CA THR A 132 5.76 2.11 -3.38
C THR A 132 6.41 0.76 -3.62
N SER A 133 6.36 -0.09 -2.61
CA SER A 133 6.68 -1.51 -2.73
C SER A 133 5.57 -2.30 -2.07
N TRP A 134 5.02 -3.30 -2.79
CA TRP A 134 3.97 -4.16 -2.27
C TRP A 134 4.18 -5.61 -2.70
N ASN A 135 4.41 -6.49 -1.72
CA ASN A 135 4.48 -7.93 -1.90
C ASN A 135 3.31 -8.56 -1.16
N PHE A 136 2.49 -9.33 -1.88
CA PHE A 136 1.29 -9.93 -1.32
C PHE A 136 1.03 -11.32 -1.91
N SER A 137 0.07 -12.03 -1.31
CA SER A 137 -0.50 -13.25 -1.87
C SER A 137 -2.01 -13.21 -1.76
N VAL A 138 -2.70 -13.84 -2.72
CA VAL A 138 -4.14 -14.03 -2.73
C VAL A 138 -4.43 -15.51 -2.67
N SER A 139 -5.33 -15.95 -1.79
CA SER A 139 -5.72 -17.35 -1.72
C SER A 139 -6.46 -17.79 -2.99
N SER A 140 -6.34 -19.07 -3.34
CA SER A 140 -7.04 -19.65 -4.47
C SER A 140 -8.55 -19.70 -4.27
N GLY A 141 -9.32 -19.56 -5.36
CA GLY A 141 -10.77 -19.63 -5.35
C GLY A 141 -11.50 -18.42 -4.78
N PRO A 142 -10.97 -17.21 -4.92
CA PRO A 142 -11.40 -16.03 -4.16
C PRO A 142 -12.71 -15.41 -4.63
N GLY A 143 -13.37 -15.95 -5.65
CA GLY A 143 -14.54 -15.31 -6.24
C GLY A 143 -14.18 -14.12 -7.13
N THR A 144 -14.96 -13.05 -7.05
CA THR A 144 -14.75 -11.83 -7.85
C THR A 144 -14.14 -10.75 -6.97
N MET A 145 -12.90 -10.33 -7.26
CA MET A 145 -12.16 -9.34 -6.50
C MET A 145 -11.03 -8.71 -7.30
N ASN A 146 -10.51 -7.59 -6.82
CA ASN A 146 -9.23 -7.03 -7.27
C ASN A 146 -8.24 -6.85 -6.11
N VAL A 147 -6.99 -6.57 -6.45
CA VAL A 147 -5.98 -5.99 -5.56
C VAL A 147 -5.47 -4.72 -6.23
N ALA A 148 -5.64 -3.59 -5.56
CA ALA A 148 -5.40 -2.29 -6.15
C ALA A 148 -4.86 -1.28 -5.14
N TYR A 149 -4.11 -0.30 -5.66
CA TYR A 149 -3.98 0.99 -4.99
C TYR A 149 -5.20 1.83 -5.33
N ASP A 150 -5.52 2.78 -4.43
CA ASP A 150 -6.53 3.79 -4.60
C ASP A 150 -5.99 5.14 -4.12
N LEU A 151 -5.96 6.13 -5.02
CA LEU A 151 -5.40 7.45 -4.80
C LEU A 151 -6.53 8.47 -4.82
N TRP A 152 -6.70 9.19 -3.72
CA TRP A 152 -7.73 10.22 -3.55
C TRP A 152 -7.18 11.62 -3.82
N LEU A 153 -7.80 12.35 -4.73
CA LEU A 153 -7.39 13.71 -5.10
C LEU A 153 -8.48 14.74 -4.84
N HIS A 154 -8.05 15.91 -4.39
CA HIS A 154 -8.92 17.05 -4.09
C HIS A 154 -8.48 18.31 -4.82
N ALA A 155 -9.39 19.26 -4.97
CA ALA A 155 -9.09 20.60 -5.54
C ALA A 155 -8.35 21.52 -4.55
N LYS A 156 -8.24 21.12 -3.27
CA LYS A 156 -7.64 21.92 -2.18
C LYS A 156 -6.63 21.10 -1.38
N ASN A 157 -5.66 21.76 -0.75
CA ASN A 157 -4.58 21.14 0.01
C ASN A 157 -4.93 20.84 1.47
N ASN A 158 -6.14 21.14 1.89
CA ASN A 158 -6.62 20.96 3.26
C ASN A 158 -7.98 20.25 3.30
N ALA A 159 -8.17 19.28 2.40
CA ALA A 159 -9.39 18.48 2.37
C ALA A 159 -9.67 17.89 3.75
N ASP A 160 -10.88 18.09 4.23
CA ASP A 160 -11.38 17.48 5.46
C ASP A 160 -11.97 16.10 5.15
N TRP A 161 -12.20 15.29 6.17
CA TRP A 161 -12.75 13.94 6.04
C TRP A 161 -14.17 13.90 5.42
N GLN A 162 -14.88 15.03 5.42
CA GLN A 162 -16.20 15.19 4.79
C GLN A 162 -16.14 15.72 3.35
N ASP A 163 -14.97 16.19 2.89
CA ASP A 163 -14.85 16.75 1.56
C ASP A 163 -14.88 15.65 0.51
N GLN A 164 -15.75 15.83 -0.48
CA GLN A 164 -15.80 14.92 -1.61
C GLN A 164 -14.53 15.05 -2.46
N PRO A 165 -13.88 13.94 -2.84
CA PRO A 165 -12.76 13.98 -3.78
C PRO A 165 -13.25 14.45 -5.16
N THR A 166 -12.35 14.99 -5.93
CA THR A 166 -12.64 15.37 -7.32
C THR A 166 -12.24 14.29 -8.31
N ASP A 167 -11.24 13.50 -7.94
CA ASP A 167 -10.71 12.42 -8.77
C ASP A 167 -10.23 11.27 -7.87
N GLU A 168 -10.38 10.06 -8.37
CA GLU A 168 -9.90 8.80 -7.83
C GLU A 168 -9.05 8.11 -8.89
N ILE A 169 -7.87 7.63 -8.51
CA ILE A 169 -7.01 6.89 -9.42
C ILE A 169 -6.74 5.52 -8.83
N MET A 170 -7.28 4.49 -9.47
CA MET A 170 -7.03 3.10 -9.09
C MET A 170 -5.89 2.50 -9.91
N VAL A 171 -5.00 1.75 -9.27
CA VAL A 171 -3.95 0.98 -9.94
C VAL A 171 -4.11 -0.49 -9.60
N TRP A 172 -4.73 -1.25 -10.50
CA TRP A 172 -5.10 -2.65 -10.30
C TRP A 172 -3.94 -3.58 -10.63
N LEU A 173 -3.35 -4.19 -9.62
CA LEU A 173 -2.24 -5.14 -9.76
C LEU A 173 -2.70 -6.56 -10.09
N ASN A 174 -3.87 -6.94 -9.56
CA ASN A 174 -4.43 -8.29 -9.68
C ASN A 174 -5.95 -8.19 -9.76
N ARG A 175 -6.57 -9.10 -10.49
CA ARG A 175 -8.03 -9.24 -10.53
C ARG A 175 -8.41 -10.69 -10.81
N GLN A 176 -9.51 -11.13 -10.23
CA GLN A 176 -9.99 -12.50 -10.35
C GLN A 176 -11.51 -12.53 -10.50
N GLY A 177 -12.02 -13.67 -10.95
CA GLY A 177 -13.46 -13.94 -11.06
C GLY A 177 -14.23 -12.98 -11.98
N GLY A 178 -13.54 -12.34 -12.93
CA GLY A 178 -14.18 -11.41 -13.87
C GLY A 178 -14.38 -9.99 -13.31
N ALA A 179 -13.71 -9.61 -12.20
CA ALA A 179 -13.74 -8.24 -11.72
C ALA A 179 -13.37 -7.25 -12.83
N GLY A 180 -14.18 -6.23 -13.00
CA GLY A 180 -14.01 -5.17 -14.00
C GLY A 180 -14.06 -3.79 -13.38
N PRO A 181 -13.27 -2.83 -13.94
CA PRO A 181 -13.25 -1.45 -13.48
C PRO A 181 -14.52 -0.70 -13.88
N LEU A 182 -14.78 0.41 -13.18
CA LEU A 182 -15.86 1.31 -13.50
C LEU A 182 -15.64 1.99 -14.87
N GLY A 183 -16.70 2.17 -15.63
CA GLY A 183 -16.72 2.99 -16.84
C GLY A 183 -16.22 2.25 -18.09
N THR A 184 -15.63 3.01 -19.02
CA THR A 184 -15.24 2.52 -20.34
C THR A 184 -13.73 2.63 -20.56
N LYS A 185 -13.19 1.75 -21.41
CA LYS A 185 -11.78 1.79 -21.75
C LYS A 185 -11.48 3.06 -22.55
N TYR A 186 -10.55 3.86 -22.03
CA TYR A 186 -10.05 5.08 -22.65
C TYR A 186 -8.83 4.83 -23.56
N GLY A 187 -7.92 3.93 -23.16
CA GLY A 187 -6.68 3.69 -23.86
C GLY A 187 -5.75 2.75 -23.11
N SER A 188 -4.46 2.83 -23.43
CA SER A 188 -3.43 2.02 -22.79
C SER A 188 -2.13 2.82 -22.62
N VAL A 189 -1.27 2.38 -21.69
CA VAL A 189 0.03 2.99 -21.43
C VAL A 189 1.02 1.95 -20.91
N SER A 190 2.31 2.16 -21.18
CA SER A 190 3.41 1.42 -20.55
C SER A 190 3.97 2.28 -19.43
N LEU A 191 3.93 1.78 -18.18
CA LEU A 191 4.48 2.42 -16.98
C LEU A 191 5.13 1.34 -16.11
N ASP A 192 6.24 1.66 -15.47
CA ASP A 192 6.95 0.81 -14.50
C ASP A 192 7.13 -0.63 -14.99
N GLY A 193 7.54 -0.79 -16.26
CA GLY A 193 7.82 -2.09 -16.87
C GLY A 193 6.59 -2.95 -17.18
N ALA A 194 5.37 -2.39 -17.10
CA ALA A 194 4.13 -3.11 -17.39
C ALA A 194 3.22 -2.35 -18.35
N MET A 195 2.32 -3.08 -19.00
CA MET A 195 1.23 -2.54 -19.80
C MET A 195 -0.04 -2.42 -18.98
N TRP A 196 -0.67 -1.25 -19.07
CA TRP A 196 -1.89 -0.91 -18.36
C TRP A 196 -2.97 -0.46 -19.33
N ASP A 197 -4.17 -0.96 -19.16
CA ASP A 197 -5.37 -0.45 -19.81
C ASP A 197 -6.01 0.60 -18.90
N ILE A 198 -6.35 1.76 -19.48
CA ILE A 198 -6.93 2.88 -18.73
C ILE A 198 -8.44 2.86 -18.96
N TYR A 199 -9.20 2.88 -17.87
CA TYR A 199 -10.65 3.04 -17.87
C TYR A 199 -11.03 4.36 -17.21
N GLN A 200 -12.15 4.93 -17.66
CA GLN A 200 -12.68 6.17 -17.10
C GLN A 200 -14.16 6.02 -16.79
N GLY A 201 -14.53 6.34 -15.56
CA GLY A 201 -15.90 6.41 -15.06
C GLY A 201 -16.18 7.72 -14.32
N ASP A 202 -17.43 7.89 -13.89
CA ASP A 202 -17.89 9.05 -13.10
C ASP A 202 -19.00 8.58 -12.16
N ILE A 203 -18.83 8.83 -10.86
CA ILE A 203 -19.78 8.51 -9.80
C ILE A 203 -20.04 9.71 -8.89
N GLY A 204 -19.92 10.91 -9.43
CA GLY A 204 -19.92 12.18 -8.69
C GLY A 204 -18.51 12.76 -8.57
N TRP A 205 -17.50 11.94 -8.81
CA TRP A 205 -16.10 12.31 -9.08
C TRP A 205 -15.56 11.44 -10.22
N LYS A 206 -14.47 11.88 -10.84
CA LYS A 206 -13.83 11.11 -11.91
C LYS A 206 -13.07 9.93 -11.33
N VAL A 207 -13.28 8.74 -11.91
CA VAL A 207 -12.56 7.51 -11.56
C VAL A 207 -11.72 7.08 -12.75
N TYR A 208 -10.43 6.95 -12.55
CA TYR A 208 -9.48 6.46 -13.55
C TYR A 208 -8.85 5.16 -13.05
N SER A 209 -9.12 4.04 -13.73
CA SER A 209 -8.55 2.75 -13.34
C SER A 209 -7.48 2.33 -14.33
N PHE A 210 -6.24 2.18 -13.87
CA PHE A 210 -5.16 1.54 -14.59
C PHE A 210 -5.17 0.06 -14.27
N VAL A 211 -5.59 -0.76 -15.23
CA VAL A 211 -5.72 -2.21 -15.06
C VAL A 211 -4.53 -2.90 -15.70
N ARG A 212 -3.69 -3.53 -14.89
CA ARG A 212 -2.52 -4.27 -15.37
C ARG A 212 -2.97 -5.43 -16.23
N ARG A 213 -2.39 -5.58 -17.45
CA ARG A 213 -2.78 -6.65 -18.38
C ARG A 213 -2.43 -8.04 -17.87
N THR A 214 -1.38 -8.16 -17.09
CA THR A 214 -0.96 -9.42 -16.46
C THR A 214 -0.97 -9.25 -14.95
N ASN A 215 -1.69 -10.10 -14.24
CA ASN A 215 -1.71 -10.09 -12.78
C ASN A 215 -0.31 -10.23 -12.20
N THR A 216 -0.07 -9.53 -11.09
CA THR A 216 1.15 -9.67 -10.30
C THR A 216 0.81 -9.79 -8.82
N THR A 217 1.74 -10.31 -8.02
CA THR A 217 1.69 -10.33 -6.55
C THR A 217 2.87 -9.58 -5.94
N ASN A 218 3.66 -8.91 -6.79
CA ASN A 218 4.79 -8.08 -6.37
C ASN A 218 4.88 -6.87 -7.29
N ALA A 219 4.89 -5.67 -6.71
CA ALA A 219 4.98 -4.42 -7.45
C ALA A 219 5.93 -3.45 -6.74
N SER A 220 6.76 -2.79 -7.54
CA SER A 220 7.53 -1.60 -7.15
C SER A 220 7.21 -0.53 -8.16
N LEU A 221 6.50 0.52 -7.76
CA LEU A 221 5.93 1.54 -8.63
C LEU A 221 6.27 2.94 -8.15
N ASP A 222 6.29 3.89 -9.06
CA ASP A 222 6.12 5.30 -8.74
C ASP A 222 4.66 5.72 -9.07
N LEU A 223 3.82 5.87 -8.05
CA LEU A 223 2.42 6.24 -8.25
C LEU A 223 2.26 7.62 -8.90
N ASN A 224 3.28 8.48 -8.82
CA ASN A 224 3.27 9.74 -9.56
C ASN A 224 3.27 9.51 -11.08
N ASP A 225 3.87 8.44 -11.61
CA ASP A 225 3.86 8.16 -13.05
C ASP A 225 2.45 7.94 -13.60
N PHE A 226 1.55 7.37 -12.80
CA PHE A 226 0.14 7.19 -13.13
C PHE A 226 -0.59 8.55 -13.13
N THR A 227 -0.37 9.39 -12.14
CA THR A 227 -0.95 10.75 -12.11
C THR A 227 -0.46 11.57 -13.30
N GLN A 228 0.85 11.56 -13.58
CA GLN A 228 1.45 12.27 -14.72
C GLN A 228 0.98 11.72 -16.08
N ALA A 229 0.67 10.41 -16.16
CA ALA A 229 0.09 9.83 -17.37
C ALA A 229 -1.29 10.41 -17.69
N LEU A 230 -2.11 10.72 -16.67
CA LEU A 230 -3.40 11.41 -16.82
C LEU A 230 -3.21 12.89 -17.14
N VAL A 231 -2.25 13.57 -16.50
CA VAL A 231 -1.94 14.97 -16.79
C VAL A 231 -1.52 15.14 -18.26
N ARG A 232 -0.62 14.30 -18.77
CA ARG A 232 -0.20 14.33 -20.20
C ARG A 232 -1.36 14.13 -21.17
N ARG A 233 -2.43 13.46 -20.74
CA ARG A 233 -3.66 13.23 -21.52
C ARG A 233 -4.73 14.29 -21.30
N LYS A 234 -4.44 15.32 -20.49
CA LYS A 234 -5.38 16.39 -20.11
C LYS A 234 -6.63 15.85 -19.38
N LEU A 235 -6.50 14.71 -18.72
CA LEU A 235 -7.55 14.10 -17.91
C LEU A 235 -7.48 14.53 -16.45
N LEU A 236 -6.29 14.94 -15.97
CA LEU A 236 -6.06 15.42 -14.62
C LEU A 236 -5.35 16.78 -14.64
N SER A 237 -5.75 17.70 -13.74
CA SER A 237 -5.08 18.99 -13.58
C SER A 237 -3.87 18.91 -12.65
N ASN A 238 -2.81 19.67 -12.97
CA ASN A 238 -1.67 19.90 -12.10
C ASN A 238 -2.02 20.62 -10.78
N ASP A 239 -3.19 21.27 -10.71
CA ASP A 239 -3.64 22.03 -9.53
C ASP A 239 -4.35 21.15 -8.48
N LYS A 240 -4.55 19.88 -8.77
CA LYS A 240 -5.10 18.93 -7.82
C LYS A 240 -4.05 18.50 -6.77
N TYR A 241 -4.54 17.98 -5.67
CA TYR A 241 -3.72 17.52 -4.56
C TYR A 241 -3.99 16.04 -4.30
N LEU A 242 -2.96 15.20 -4.35
CA LEU A 242 -3.01 13.83 -3.86
C LEU A 242 -3.06 13.89 -2.33
N SER A 243 -4.17 13.49 -1.76
CA SER A 243 -4.48 13.63 -0.34
C SER A 243 -4.42 12.32 0.43
N GLY A 244 -4.70 11.19 -0.24
CA GLY A 244 -4.72 9.87 0.36
C GLY A 244 -4.23 8.80 -0.59
N ILE A 245 -3.58 7.78 -0.04
CA ILE A 245 -3.12 6.60 -0.76
C ILE A 245 -3.59 5.39 0.01
N GLU A 246 -4.34 4.52 -0.67
CA GLU A 246 -4.76 3.24 -0.12
C GLU A 246 -4.16 2.08 -0.91
N SER A 247 -4.07 0.92 -0.28
CA SER A 247 -3.69 -0.33 -0.93
C SER A 247 -4.47 -1.47 -0.31
N GLY A 248 -5.26 -2.19 -1.12
CA GLY A 248 -6.19 -3.17 -0.60
C GLY A 248 -6.84 -4.04 -1.66
N SER A 249 -7.99 -4.59 -1.29
CA SER A 249 -8.76 -5.49 -2.14
C SER A 249 -10.23 -5.09 -2.13
N GLU A 250 -10.76 -4.72 -3.31
CA GLU A 250 -12.21 -4.68 -3.50
C GLU A 250 -12.75 -6.08 -3.68
N VAL A 251 -13.77 -6.42 -2.89
CA VAL A 251 -14.46 -7.70 -2.96
C VAL A 251 -15.88 -7.48 -3.47
N PHE A 252 -16.21 -8.12 -4.56
CA PHE A 252 -17.55 -8.11 -5.14
C PHE A 252 -18.38 -9.29 -4.60
N ARG A 253 -17.79 -10.50 -4.54
CA ARG A 253 -18.40 -11.73 -3.99
C ARG A 253 -17.37 -12.85 -3.87
N GLY A 254 -17.68 -13.85 -3.05
CA GLY A 254 -16.84 -15.05 -2.87
C GLY A 254 -16.15 -15.05 -1.51
N SER A 255 -15.26 -15.99 -1.32
CA SER A 255 -14.48 -16.15 -0.10
C SER A 255 -13.01 -16.19 -0.42
N GLY A 256 -12.20 -15.47 0.34
CA GLY A 256 -10.78 -15.42 0.06
C GLY A 256 -9.99 -14.72 1.15
N ARG A 257 -8.70 -14.56 0.87
CA ARG A 257 -7.74 -13.90 1.76
C ARG A 257 -6.70 -13.15 0.92
N LEU A 258 -6.39 -11.94 1.35
CA LEU A 258 -5.22 -11.19 0.91
C LEU A 258 -4.24 -11.12 2.08
N ASP A 259 -3.01 -11.59 1.86
CA ASP A 259 -1.91 -11.44 2.80
C ASP A 259 -0.87 -10.49 2.21
N THR A 260 -0.76 -9.31 2.77
CA THR A 260 0.33 -8.36 2.50
C THR A 260 1.54 -8.76 3.32
N LYS A 261 2.58 -9.27 2.66
CA LYS A 261 3.85 -9.66 3.28
C LYS A 261 4.71 -8.45 3.61
N SER A 262 4.73 -7.48 2.71
CA SER A 262 5.41 -6.20 2.91
C SER A 262 4.76 -5.12 2.05
N TYR A 263 4.57 -3.95 2.64
CA TYR A 263 4.07 -2.75 1.98
C TYR A 263 4.76 -1.51 2.54
N SER A 264 5.15 -0.61 1.66
CA SER A 264 5.71 0.69 2.03
C SER A 264 5.40 1.76 0.99
N VAL A 265 5.32 3.02 1.44
CA VAL A 265 5.25 4.23 0.62
C VAL A 265 6.35 5.18 1.07
N ASP A 266 7.06 5.76 0.11
CA ASP A 266 8.07 6.80 0.29
C ASP A 266 7.72 7.98 -0.62
N ILE A 267 7.58 9.18 -0.05
CA ILE A 267 7.24 10.41 -0.75
C ILE A 267 8.49 11.29 -0.76
N GLY A 268 9.06 11.52 -1.96
CA GLY A 268 10.30 12.27 -2.16
C GLY A 268 10.17 13.79 -2.04
#